data_350e77c82f234c0ee478e87c563876ee
#
_entry.id   350e77c82f234c0ee478e87c563876ee
#
_cell.length_a   1.000
_cell.length_b   1.000
_cell.length_c   1.000
_cell.angle_alpha   90.00
_cell.angle_beta   90.00
_cell.angle_gamma   90.00
#
_symmetry.space_group_name_H-M   'P 1'
#
loop_
_entity.id
_entity.type
_entity.pdbx_description
1 polymer ?
#
loop_
_entity_poly.entity_id
_entity_poly.type
_entity_poly.pdbx_seq_one_letter_code
_entity_poly.pdbx_strand_id
1 'polypeptide(L)'
;MTRHPSELALEAFLLDRDGSPVAAHVAGCDQCRARLARMEREGEDFRRFVLPATLDAVLEKNAPRRRNPWMWLLAAAPAAAAVAIFVSLRPAEPPEGYVGEKGGMNLVAYINAPGGAKMVLEGQAVLASAALRFAVASTGRCNLWITSVDESSQISRIYPTEGNVGAPVSGKRTTLPGGAVLDGRPGLERFYGVCSPAPMAYEEVVKCVRNAIRTAGDVRKGPALSGLPKGSRQASLLVEKRP
;
A
#
# COMPACT_ATOMS: atom_id res chain seq x y z
N MET A 1 35.88 9.87 -23.48
CA MET A 1 34.58 9.17 -23.40
C MET A 1 33.58 10.11 -22.75
N THR A 2 32.67 10.68 -23.52
CA THR A 2 31.64 11.60 -23.01
C THR A 2 30.62 10.80 -22.21
N ARG A 3 30.48 11.13 -20.93
CA ARG A 3 29.53 10.49 -20.02
C ARG A 3 28.10 10.89 -20.43
N HIS A 4 27.27 9.94 -20.78
CA HIS A 4 25.87 10.22 -21.14
C HIS A 4 25.05 10.66 -19.90
N PRO A 5 24.05 11.54 -20.07
CA PRO A 5 23.09 11.88 -19.03
C PRO A 5 22.36 10.64 -18.51
N SER A 6 21.94 10.69 -17.25
CA SER A 6 21.11 9.66 -16.63
C SER A 6 19.70 9.63 -17.27
N GLU A 7 18.99 8.54 -17.11
CA GLU A 7 17.61 8.40 -17.60
C GLU A 7 16.69 9.47 -17.02
N LEU A 8 16.80 9.72 -15.72
CA LEU A 8 16.06 10.79 -15.03
C LEU A 8 16.35 12.19 -15.62
N ALA A 9 17.61 12.46 -16.02
CA ALA A 9 17.95 13.74 -16.63
C ALA A 9 17.37 13.88 -18.05
N LEU A 10 17.22 12.76 -18.78
CA LEU A 10 16.56 12.75 -20.09
C LEU A 10 15.03 12.86 -19.94
N GLU A 11 14.43 12.28 -18.90
CA GLU A 11 13.01 12.47 -18.59
C GLU A 11 12.71 13.93 -18.21
N ALA A 12 13.54 14.54 -17.36
CA ALA A 12 13.42 15.95 -17.05
C ALA A 12 13.53 16.86 -18.29
N PHE A 13 14.39 16.50 -19.25
CA PHE A 13 14.50 17.19 -20.52
C PHE A 13 13.23 17.11 -21.38
N LEU A 14 12.49 16.01 -21.32
CA LEU A 14 11.19 15.88 -22.02
C LEU A 14 10.12 16.82 -21.45
N LEU A 15 10.21 17.15 -20.16
CA LEU A 15 9.27 18.05 -19.48
C LEU A 15 9.61 19.53 -19.70
N ASP A 16 10.91 19.87 -19.74
CA ASP A 16 11.39 21.23 -19.96
C ASP A 16 12.64 21.19 -20.86
N ARG A 17 12.45 21.44 -22.14
CA ARG A 17 13.53 21.38 -23.15
C ARG A 17 14.45 22.57 -23.10
N ASP A 18 13.89 23.75 -22.82
CA ASP A 18 14.62 25.03 -22.97
C ASP A 18 15.49 25.33 -21.72
N GLY A 19 15.05 24.88 -20.54
CA GLY A 19 15.78 25.09 -19.27
C GLY A 19 16.73 23.95 -18.88
N SER A 20 16.82 22.88 -19.66
CA SER A 20 17.53 21.68 -19.24
C SER A 20 19.05 21.78 -19.46
N PRO A 21 19.87 21.46 -18.44
CA PRO A 21 21.33 21.46 -18.55
C PRO A 21 21.90 20.42 -19.54
N VAL A 22 21.07 19.44 -19.95
CA VAL A 22 21.48 18.37 -20.88
C VAL A 22 21.17 18.68 -22.35
N ALA A 23 20.52 19.81 -22.65
CA ALA A 23 20.08 20.20 -23.98
C ALA A 23 21.24 20.19 -25.01
N ALA A 24 22.38 20.79 -24.68
CA ALA A 24 23.56 20.85 -25.54
C ALA A 24 24.13 19.45 -25.84
N HIS A 25 24.14 18.54 -24.85
CA HIS A 25 24.60 17.17 -25.06
C HIS A 25 23.63 16.39 -25.96
N VAL A 26 22.32 16.52 -25.74
CA VAL A 26 21.29 15.86 -26.54
C VAL A 26 21.36 16.30 -27.99
N ALA A 27 21.58 17.60 -28.27
CA ALA A 27 21.73 18.12 -29.61
C ALA A 27 22.92 17.48 -30.37
N GLY A 28 24.01 17.15 -29.68
CA GLY A 28 25.24 16.60 -30.25
C GLY A 28 25.37 15.06 -30.18
N CYS A 29 24.42 14.33 -29.55
CA CYS A 29 24.57 12.90 -29.32
C CYS A 29 23.42 12.08 -29.90
N ASP A 30 23.71 11.28 -30.94
CA ASP A 30 22.72 10.42 -31.60
C ASP A 30 22.11 9.37 -30.67
N GLN A 31 22.92 8.83 -29.77
CA GLN A 31 22.48 7.82 -28.82
C GLN A 31 21.44 8.40 -27.83
N CYS A 32 21.67 9.62 -27.33
CA CYS A 32 20.72 10.28 -26.45
C CYS A 32 19.44 10.69 -27.19
N ARG A 33 19.55 11.14 -28.45
CA ARG A 33 18.36 11.41 -29.30
C ARG A 33 17.54 10.17 -29.54
N ALA A 34 18.17 9.04 -29.89
CA ALA A 34 17.47 7.77 -30.09
C ALA A 34 16.76 7.29 -28.82
N ARG A 35 17.38 7.49 -27.63
CA ARG A 35 16.80 7.14 -26.35
C ARG A 35 15.57 8.00 -26.03
N LEU A 36 15.67 9.31 -26.24
CA LEU A 36 14.53 10.23 -26.08
C LEU A 36 13.37 9.88 -27.01
N ALA A 37 13.64 9.62 -28.29
CA ALA A 37 12.62 9.23 -29.25
C ALA A 37 11.91 7.91 -28.88
N ARG A 38 12.60 6.99 -28.17
CA ARG A 38 11.98 5.79 -27.62
C ARG A 38 11.05 6.15 -26.44
N MET A 39 11.51 6.97 -25.49
CA MET A 39 10.71 7.39 -24.34
C MET A 39 9.45 8.16 -24.76
N GLU A 40 9.55 9.01 -25.79
CA GLU A 40 8.39 9.71 -26.38
C GLU A 40 7.35 8.73 -26.94
N ARG A 41 7.80 7.72 -27.73
CA ARG A 41 6.90 6.69 -28.26
C ARG A 41 6.23 5.88 -27.16
N GLU A 42 6.98 5.45 -26.14
CA GLU A 42 6.43 4.73 -24.98
C GLU A 42 5.38 5.58 -24.24
N GLY A 43 5.62 6.89 -24.11
CA GLY A 43 4.67 7.84 -23.53
C GLY A 43 3.41 8.06 -24.39
N GLU A 44 3.55 8.05 -25.71
CA GLU A 44 2.42 8.13 -26.64
C GLU A 44 1.58 6.85 -26.62
N ASP A 45 2.22 5.69 -26.60
CA ASP A 45 1.54 4.40 -26.50
C ASP A 45 0.79 4.27 -25.18
N PHE A 46 1.38 4.72 -24.08
CA PHE A 46 0.69 4.78 -22.80
C PHE A 46 -0.57 5.68 -22.86
N ARG A 47 -0.46 6.88 -23.43
CA ARG A 47 -1.59 7.82 -23.57
C ARG A 47 -2.67 7.27 -24.49
N ARG A 48 -2.29 6.55 -25.54
CA ARG A 48 -3.20 6.03 -26.55
C ARG A 48 -3.93 4.76 -26.12
N PHE A 49 -3.25 3.83 -25.44
CA PHE A 49 -3.76 2.49 -25.17
C PHE A 49 -4.07 2.22 -23.70
N VAL A 50 -3.32 2.82 -22.78
CA VAL A 50 -3.45 2.53 -21.34
C VAL A 50 -4.32 3.56 -20.64
N LEU A 51 -4.07 4.84 -20.87
CA LEU A 51 -4.74 5.93 -20.17
C LEU A 51 -6.27 5.95 -20.43
N PRO A 52 -6.81 5.79 -21.66
CA PRO A 52 -8.25 5.75 -21.88
C PRO A 52 -8.93 4.60 -21.15
N ALA A 53 -8.35 3.39 -21.24
CA ALA A 53 -8.92 2.20 -20.58
C ALA A 53 -8.96 2.32 -19.04
N THR A 54 -7.95 2.97 -18.44
CA THR A 54 -7.92 3.23 -17.00
C THR A 54 -8.86 4.35 -16.59
N LEU A 55 -8.98 5.41 -17.39
CA LEU A 55 -9.92 6.51 -17.11
C LEU A 55 -11.36 6.05 -17.22
N ASP A 56 -11.72 5.30 -18.24
CA ASP A 56 -13.07 4.78 -18.42
C ASP A 56 -13.47 3.87 -17.25
N ALA A 57 -12.59 2.96 -16.82
CA ALA A 57 -12.82 2.11 -15.66
C ALA A 57 -13.01 2.90 -14.35
N VAL A 58 -12.30 4.01 -14.18
CA VAL A 58 -12.43 4.89 -12.99
C VAL A 58 -13.71 5.71 -13.07
N LEU A 59 -14.06 6.22 -14.25
CA LEU A 59 -15.26 7.03 -14.46
C LEU A 59 -16.54 6.20 -14.34
N GLU A 60 -16.56 4.97 -14.87
CA GLU A 60 -17.70 4.04 -14.69
C GLU A 60 -17.91 3.70 -13.21
N LYS A 61 -16.82 3.44 -12.47
CA LYS A 61 -16.90 3.12 -11.04
C LYS A 61 -17.38 4.29 -10.19
N ASN A 62 -17.14 5.53 -10.61
CA ASN A 62 -17.50 6.74 -9.89
C ASN A 62 -18.71 7.48 -10.52
N ALA A 63 -19.33 6.95 -11.57
CA ALA A 63 -20.51 7.55 -12.17
C ALA A 63 -21.65 7.62 -11.14
N PRO A 64 -22.24 8.80 -10.88
CA PRO A 64 -23.37 8.90 -9.98
C PRO A 64 -24.52 8.09 -10.55
N ARG A 65 -24.93 7.05 -9.83
CA ARG A 65 -26.10 6.25 -10.19
C ARG A 65 -27.29 7.18 -10.37
N ARG A 66 -27.73 7.41 -11.61
CA ARG A 66 -28.94 8.18 -11.91
C ARG A 66 -30.10 7.51 -11.18
N ARG A 67 -30.51 8.10 -10.07
CA ARG A 67 -31.74 7.71 -9.38
C ARG A 67 -32.90 8.07 -10.31
N ASN A 68 -33.59 7.04 -10.80
CA ASN A 68 -34.76 7.18 -11.66
C ASN A 68 -35.87 7.88 -10.86
N PRO A 69 -36.32 9.10 -11.23
CA PRO A 69 -37.30 9.87 -10.44
C PRO A 69 -38.68 9.17 -10.37
N TRP A 70 -38.95 8.20 -11.22
CA TRP A 70 -40.21 7.45 -11.25
C TRP A 70 -40.38 6.45 -10.09
N MET A 71 -39.33 6.14 -9.32
CA MET A 71 -39.44 5.27 -8.16
C MET A 71 -40.10 5.91 -6.93
N TRP A 72 -40.37 7.20 -6.95
CA TRP A 72 -41.06 7.90 -5.85
C TRP A 72 -42.58 7.73 -5.88
N LEU A 73 -43.17 7.31 -7.01
CA LEU A 73 -44.62 7.16 -7.17
C LEU A 73 -45.17 5.78 -6.71
N LEU A 74 -44.28 4.83 -6.35
CA LEU A 74 -44.66 3.50 -5.85
C LEU A 74 -44.44 3.32 -4.32
N ALA A 75 -44.13 4.38 -3.59
CA ALA A 75 -43.84 4.36 -2.15
C ALA A 75 -45.08 4.50 -1.24
N ALA A 76 -46.28 4.10 -1.71
CA ALA A 76 -47.48 4.10 -0.90
C ALA A 76 -48.00 2.70 -0.59
N ALA A 77 -47.12 1.75 -0.25
CA ALA A 77 -47.49 0.43 0.27
C ALA A 77 -46.85 0.15 1.64
N PRO A 78 -47.50 -0.60 2.53
CA PRO A 78 -47.56 -0.34 3.97
C PRO A 78 -46.27 -0.60 4.75
N ALA A 79 -46.06 0.18 5.78
CA ALA A 79 -44.90 0.22 6.68
C ALA A 79 -44.47 -1.13 7.30
N ALA A 80 -45.27 -2.17 7.26
CA ALA A 80 -44.93 -3.49 7.79
C ALA A 80 -43.94 -4.29 6.93
N ALA A 81 -43.91 -4.06 5.59
CA ALA A 81 -42.97 -4.73 4.70
C ALA A 81 -41.57 -4.09 4.76
N ALA A 82 -41.46 -2.80 5.12
CA ALA A 82 -40.20 -2.08 5.21
C ALA A 82 -39.31 -2.58 6.36
N VAL A 83 -39.89 -3.03 7.47
CA VAL A 83 -39.13 -3.53 8.63
C VAL A 83 -38.53 -4.92 8.34
N ALA A 84 -39.26 -5.79 7.63
CA ALA A 84 -38.74 -7.11 7.25
C ALA A 84 -37.60 -7.02 6.21
N ILE A 85 -37.68 -6.07 5.27
CA ILE A 85 -36.64 -5.83 4.27
C ILE A 85 -35.41 -5.16 4.91
N PHE A 86 -35.59 -4.29 5.90
CA PHE A 86 -34.48 -3.63 6.60
C PHE A 86 -33.68 -4.60 7.46
N VAL A 87 -34.31 -5.67 7.97
CA VAL A 87 -33.61 -6.73 8.73
C VAL A 87 -32.90 -7.72 7.81
N SER A 88 -33.38 -7.94 6.58
CA SER A 88 -32.73 -8.81 5.59
C SER A 88 -31.69 -8.12 4.70
N LEU A 89 -31.66 -6.78 4.67
CA LEU A 89 -30.64 -5.98 4.00
C LEU A 89 -29.63 -5.39 5.00
N ARG A 90 -29.38 -6.09 6.11
CA ARG A 90 -28.17 -5.76 6.86
C ARG A 90 -27.00 -5.86 5.89
N PRO A 91 -26.20 -4.76 5.69
CA PRO A 91 -24.94 -4.89 4.98
C PRO A 91 -24.24 -6.08 5.63
N ALA A 92 -23.74 -7.03 4.83
CA ALA A 92 -22.93 -8.11 5.34
C ALA A 92 -21.89 -7.46 6.26
N GLU A 93 -21.89 -7.87 7.53
CA GLU A 93 -20.88 -7.42 8.47
C GLU A 93 -19.53 -7.61 7.77
N PRO A 94 -18.66 -6.59 7.75
CA PRO A 94 -17.33 -6.76 7.20
C PRO A 94 -16.76 -8.00 7.90
N PRO A 95 -16.07 -8.90 7.16
CA PRO A 95 -15.60 -10.16 7.71
C PRO A 95 -14.91 -9.88 9.03
N GLU A 96 -15.30 -10.60 10.08
CA GLU A 96 -14.68 -10.53 11.41
C GLU A 96 -13.17 -10.72 11.23
N GLY A 97 -12.41 -9.66 11.39
CA GLY A 97 -10.97 -9.61 11.07
C GLY A 97 -10.49 -8.23 10.63
N TYR A 98 -11.39 -7.33 10.26
CA TYR A 98 -11.04 -5.93 10.11
C TYR A 98 -11.01 -5.26 11.49
N VAL A 99 -9.96 -5.52 12.25
CA VAL A 99 -9.63 -4.70 13.41
C VAL A 99 -9.06 -3.38 12.90
N GLY A 100 -9.96 -2.52 12.45
CA GLY A 100 -9.67 -1.11 12.32
C GLY A 100 -9.51 -0.55 13.72
N GLU A 101 -8.30 -0.66 14.29
CA GLU A 101 -8.01 0.04 15.54
C GLU A 101 -8.35 1.51 15.32
N LYS A 102 -9.16 2.08 16.24
CA LYS A 102 -9.47 3.52 16.34
C LYS A 102 -8.21 4.34 16.66
N GLY A 103 -7.09 4.05 16.01
CA GLY A 103 -5.76 4.59 16.33
C GLY A 103 -5.13 5.42 15.20
N GLY A 104 -5.84 5.68 14.11
CA GLY A 104 -5.37 6.61 13.07
C GLY A 104 -4.21 6.11 12.20
N MET A 105 -3.94 4.81 12.14
CA MET A 105 -3.01 4.19 11.19
C MET A 105 -3.64 2.99 10.50
N ASN A 106 -3.37 2.83 9.20
CA ASN A 106 -3.76 1.68 8.41
C ASN A 106 -2.54 1.15 7.66
N LEU A 107 -2.31 -0.15 7.71
CA LEU A 107 -1.28 -0.87 6.97
C LEU A 107 -1.97 -1.81 5.98
N VAL A 108 -1.65 -1.66 4.70
CA VAL A 108 -2.21 -2.48 3.62
C VAL A 108 -1.06 -3.11 2.85
N ALA A 109 -1.17 -4.39 2.54
CA ALA A 109 -0.27 -5.08 1.62
C ALA A 109 -0.98 -5.39 0.30
N TYR A 110 -0.21 -5.46 -0.77
CA TYR A 110 -0.64 -5.82 -2.12
C TYR A 110 0.27 -6.89 -2.69
N ILE A 111 -0.31 -7.82 -3.43
CA ILE A 111 0.40 -8.78 -4.29
C ILE A 111 0.11 -8.47 -5.76
N ASN A 112 1.05 -8.77 -6.65
CA ASN A 112 0.79 -8.77 -8.08
C ASN A 112 -0.03 -10.02 -8.43
N ALA A 113 -1.17 -9.81 -9.09
CA ALA A 113 -2.04 -10.87 -9.57
C ALA A 113 -2.37 -10.65 -11.05
N PRO A 114 -2.79 -11.67 -11.81
CA PRO A 114 -3.35 -11.47 -13.12
C PRO A 114 -4.49 -10.45 -13.05
N GLY A 115 -4.39 -9.35 -13.79
CA GLY A 115 -5.34 -8.24 -13.74
C GLY A 115 -4.95 -7.08 -12.83
N GLY A 116 -3.74 -7.09 -12.22
CA GLY A 116 -3.19 -5.97 -11.45
C GLY A 116 -2.92 -6.26 -9.98
N ALA A 117 -2.62 -5.21 -9.23
CA ALA A 117 -2.32 -5.32 -7.81
C ALA A 117 -3.60 -5.68 -7.01
N LYS A 118 -3.55 -6.76 -6.25
CA LYS A 118 -4.64 -7.21 -5.38
C LYS A 118 -4.29 -6.96 -3.91
N MET A 119 -5.21 -6.36 -3.17
CA MET A 119 -5.06 -6.15 -1.73
C MET A 119 -5.11 -7.48 -0.99
N VAL A 120 -4.20 -7.63 -0.03
CA VAL A 120 -4.15 -8.77 0.88
C VAL A 120 -4.99 -8.47 2.11
N LEU A 121 -5.90 -9.37 2.44
CA LEU A 121 -6.76 -9.28 3.63
C LEU A 121 -6.09 -9.94 4.84
N GLU A 122 -6.58 -9.59 6.04
CA GLU A 122 -6.12 -10.22 7.30
C GLU A 122 -6.30 -11.74 7.25
N GLY A 123 -5.24 -12.49 7.52
CA GLY A 123 -5.23 -13.96 7.48
C GLY A 123 -5.32 -14.57 6.08
N GLN A 124 -5.24 -13.79 5.01
CA GLN A 124 -5.33 -14.31 3.64
C GLN A 124 -4.13 -15.19 3.32
N ALA A 125 -4.42 -16.32 2.65
CA ALA A 125 -3.40 -17.18 2.09
C ALA A 125 -2.74 -16.53 0.87
N VAL A 126 -1.42 -16.55 0.84
CA VAL A 126 -0.57 -16.10 -0.27
C VAL A 126 0.51 -17.14 -0.56
N LEU A 127 1.09 -17.13 -1.76
CA LEU A 127 2.23 -17.98 -2.06
C LEU A 127 3.40 -17.64 -1.12
N ALA A 128 4.09 -18.64 -0.61
CA ALA A 128 5.20 -18.46 0.31
C ALA A 128 6.38 -17.65 -0.28
N SER A 129 6.47 -17.57 -1.62
CA SER A 129 7.44 -16.76 -2.34
C SER A 129 6.87 -15.44 -2.88
N ALA A 130 5.66 -15.05 -2.45
CA ALA A 130 5.01 -13.85 -2.96
C ALA A 130 5.80 -12.58 -2.63
N ALA A 131 5.79 -11.64 -3.58
CA ALA A 131 6.28 -10.29 -3.36
C ALA A 131 5.13 -9.40 -2.89
N LEU A 132 5.29 -8.82 -1.70
CA LEU A 132 4.34 -7.89 -1.09
C LEU A 132 4.81 -6.46 -1.27
N ARG A 133 3.89 -5.57 -1.64
CA ARG A 133 4.08 -4.11 -1.58
C ARG A 133 3.19 -3.54 -0.50
N PHE A 134 3.66 -2.50 0.18
CA PHE A 134 2.94 -1.91 1.30
C PHE A 134 2.47 -0.49 1.00
N ALA A 135 1.30 -0.15 1.52
CA ALA A 135 0.82 1.22 1.63
C ALA A 135 0.40 1.49 3.07
N VAL A 136 0.66 2.71 3.52
CA VAL A 136 0.33 3.17 4.86
C VAL A 136 -0.48 4.45 4.78
N ALA A 137 -1.51 4.55 5.60
CA ALA A 137 -2.19 5.80 5.88
C ALA A 137 -2.11 6.06 7.39
N SER A 138 -1.84 7.31 7.77
CA SER A 138 -1.73 7.70 9.18
C SER A 138 -2.28 9.11 9.37
N THR A 139 -2.81 9.41 10.54
CA THR A 139 -3.20 10.78 10.89
C THR A 139 -1.95 11.57 11.32
N GLY A 140 -1.50 12.50 10.46
CA GLY A 140 -0.33 13.34 10.69
C GLY A 140 1.01 12.69 10.33
N ARG A 141 2.08 13.48 10.47
CA ARG A 141 3.46 13.03 10.19
C ARG A 141 3.96 12.10 11.29
N CYS A 142 4.79 11.14 10.92
CA CYS A 142 5.47 10.25 11.85
C CYS A 142 6.69 9.59 11.23
N ASN A 143 7.48 8.92 12.06
CA ASN A 143 8.58 8.06 11.66
C ASN A 143 8.05 6.62 11.61
N LEU A 144 8.04 6.03 10.42
CA LEU A 144 7.43 4.73 10.15
C LEU A 144 8.48 3.61 10.18
N TRP A 145 8.15 2.55 10.90
CA TRP A 145 8.74 1.24 10.76
C TRP A 145 7.72 0.23 10.28
N ILE A 146 8.13 -0.67 9.39
CA ILE A 146 7.44 -1.94 9.13
C ILE A 146 8.40 -3.07 9.42
N THR A 147 7.94 -4.02 10.21
CA THR A 147 8.66 -5.24 10.55
C THR A 147 7.71 -6.42 10.46
N SER A 148 8.23 -7.61 10.21
CA SER A 148 7.43 -8.84 10.28
C SER A 148 7.95 -9.74 11.38
N VAL A 149 7.10 -10.67 11.83
CA VAL A 149 7.45 -11.77 12.72
C VAL A 149 6.73 -13.03 12.24
N ASP A 150 7.48 -14.12 12.12
CA ASP A 150 6.96 -15.44 11.74
C ASP A 150 6.64 -16.34 12.94
N GLU A 151 6.11 -17.53 12.68
CA GLU A 151 5.82 -18.54 13.71
C GLU A 151 7.08 -19.01 14.49
N SER A 152 8.26 -18.89 13.89
CA SER A 152 9.53 -19.19 14.57
C SER A 152 10.02 -18.04 15.44
N SER A 153 9.26 -16.96 15.56
CA SER A 153 9.61 -15.71 16.25
C SER A 153 10.79 -14.97 15.62
N GLN A 154 11.11 -15.26 14.35
CA GLN A 154 12.09 -14.51 13.59
C GLN A 154 11.47 -13.16 13.20
N ILE A 155 12.16 -12.07 13.56
CA ILE A 155 11.74 -10.72 13.28
C ILE A 155 12.58 -10.17 12.13
N SER A 156 11.93 -9.70 11.07
CA SER A 156 12.56 -9.16 9.87
C SER A 156 12.22 -7.69 9.66
N ARG A 157 13.21 -6.92 9.25
CA ARG A 157 13.03 -5.52 8.87
C ARG A 157 12.45 -5.46 7.45
N ILE A 158 11.39 -4.70 7.27
CA ILE A 158 10.75 -4.51 5.96
C ILE A 158 10.93 -3.07 5.47
N TYR A 159 10.66 -2.07 6.33
CA TYR A 159 10.78 -0.66 5.94
C TYR A 159 11.08 0.23 7.16
N PRO A 160 11.99 1.21 7.02
CA PRO A 160 12.93 1.35 5.91
C PRO A 160 13.95 0.22 5.89
N THR A 161 14.48 -0.09 4.71
CA THR A 161 15.47 -1.17 4.52
C THR A 161 16.82 -0.83 5.13
N GLU A 162 17.14 0.47 5.22
CA GLU A 162 18.40 1.00 5.72
C GLU A 162 18.17 2.05 6.80
N GLY A 163 19.23 2.41 7.52
CA GLY A 163 19.17 3.38 8.60
C GLY A 163 18.79 2.78 9.93
N ASN A 164 18.89 3.57 10.99
CA ASN A 164 18.58 3.14 12.37
C ASN A 164 17.38 3.87 12.97
N VAL A 165 16.70 4.70 12.19
CA VAL A 165 15.48 5.40 12.60
C VAL A 165 14.39 5.21 11.55
N GLY A 166 13.13 5.25 11.97
CA GLY A 166 11.99 5.13 11.07
C GLY A 166 11.99 6.21 9.99
N ALA A 167 11.51 5.86 8.80
CA ALA A 167 11.40 6.82 7.70
C ALA A 167 10.23 7.79 7.90
N PRO A 168 10.40 9.08 7.62
CA PRO A 168 9.33 10.06 7.75
C PRO A 168 8.23 9.79 6.71
N VAL A 169 6.98 9.71 7.16
CA VAL A 169 5.79 9.60 6.29
C VAL A 169 4.80 10.71 6.61
N SER A 170 4.09 11.16 5.58
CA SER A 170 3.00 12.14 5.73
C SER A 170 1.67 11.42 6.02
N GLY A 171 0.71 12.13 6.64
CA GLY A 171 -0.59 11.57 7.04
C GLY A 171 -1.53 11.12 5.91
N LYS A 172 -1.13 11.22 4.64
CA LYS A 172 -1.90 10.71 3.49
C LYS A 172 -1.54 9.25 3.22
N ARG A 173 -2.43 8.52 2.55
CA ARG A 173 -2.12 7.19 2.04
C ARG A 173 -0.90 7.26 1.13
N THR A 174 0.16 6.58 1.52
CA THR A 174 1.45 6.57 0.83
C THR A 174 1.80 5.13 0.50
N THR A 175 2.03 4.84 -0.79
CA THR A 175 2.64 3.58 -1.21
C THR A 175 4.14 3.68 -0.92
N LEU A 176 4.68 2.69 -0.22
CA LEU A 176 6.07 2.69 0.17
C LEU A 176 6.96 2.23 -1.00
N PRO A 177 8.16 2.78 -1.12
CA PRO A 177 9.14 2.28 -2.08
C PRO A 177 9.59 0.87 -1.67
N GLY A 178 9.77 -0.02 -2.66
CA GLY A 178 10.15 -1.41 -2.40
C GLY A 178 8.99 -2.28 -1.90
N GLY A 179 9.34 -3.32 -1.18
CA GLY A 179 8.40 -4.32 -0.64
C GLY A 179 9.15 -5.43 0.08
N ALA A 180 8.46 -6.50 0.43
CA ALA A 180 9.05 -7.72 0.98
C ALA A 180 8.80 -8.89 0.04
N VAL A 181 9.82 -9.69 -0.20
CA VAL A 181 9.66 -11.03 -0.78
C VAL A 181 9.62 -12.00 0.39
N LEU A 182 8.56 -12.79 0.49
CA LEU A 182 8.42 -13.80 1.52
C LEU A 182 9.49 -14.90 1.35
N ASP A 183 9.92 -15.52 2.44
CA ASP A 183 11.10 -16.38 2.52
C ASP A 183 10.93 -17.80 1.92
N GLY A 184 9.80 -18.08 1.30
CA GLY A 184 9.49 -19.39 0.70
C GLY A 184 9.05 -20.45 1.70
N ARG A 185 9.07 -20.18 3.00
CA ARG A 185 8.64 -21.13 4.04
C ARG A 185 7.14 -21.00 4.30
N PRO A 186 6.35 -22.08 4.22
CA PRO A 186 4.96 -22.06 4.65
C PRO A 186 4.83 -21.71 6.13
N GLY A 187 3.70 -21.13 6.52
CA GLY A 187 3.40 -20.75 7.90
C GLY A 187 2.81 -19.35 7.99
N LEU A 188 2.62 -18.89 9.21
CA LEU A 188 2.07 -17.56 9.46
C LEU A 188 3.16 -16.51 9.56
N GLU A 189 2.89 -15.33 9.04
CA GLU A 189 3.74 -14.16 9.20
C GLU A 189 2.87 -12.93 9.47
N ARG A 190 3.19 -12.20 10.53
CA ARG A 190 2.51 -10.97 10.90
C ARG A 190 3.39 -9.76 10.66
N PHE A 191 2.86 -8.82 9.93
CA PHE A 191 3.49 -7.53 9.69
C PHE A 191 2.97 -6.51 10.71
N TYR A 192 3.87 -5.75 11.31
CA TYR A 192 3.56 -4.63 12.17
C TYR A 192 4.04 -3.33 11.53
N GLY A 193 3.15 -2.35 11.42
CA GLY A 193 3.48 -0.97 11.11
C GLY A 193 3.49 -0.16 12.40
N VAL A 194 4.55 0.56 12.67
CA VAL A 194 4.70 1.46 13.82
C VAL A 194 5.01 2.86 13.33
N CYS A 195 4.14 3.80 13.67
CA CYS A 195 4.22 5.20 13.30
C CYS A 195 4.47 6.01 14.57
N SER A 196 5.72 6.38 14.85
CA SER A 196 6.13 7.11 16.04
C SER A 196 6.27 8.61 15.76
N PRO A 197 5.77 9.51 16.64
CA PRO A 197 5.96 10.95 16.51
C PRO A 197 7.42 11.36 16.69
N ALA A 198 8.18 10.62 17.50
CA ALA A 198 9.60 10.81 17.72
C ALA A 198 10.43 9.75 16.97
N PRO A 199 11.68 10.05 16.59
CA PRO A 199 12.60 9.03 16.10
C PRO A 199 12.71 7.87 17.09
N MET A 200 12.64 6.65 16.59
CA MET A 200 12.71 5.42 17.38
C MET A 200 13.69 4.47 16.68
N ALA A 201 14.61 3.90 17.43
CA ALA A 201 15.57 2.93 16.88
C ALA A 201 14.91 1.61 16.52
N TYR A 202 15.46 0.91 15.52
CA TYR A 202 14.89 -0.38 15.09
C TYR A 202 14.87 -1.42 16.21
N GLU A 203 15.92 -1.47 17.03
CA GLU A 203 16.06 -2.39 18.15
C GLU A 203 14.94 -2.20 19.19
N GLU A 204 14.46 -0.97 19.36
CA GLU A 204 13.34 -0.67 20.27
C GLU A 204 12.03 -1.26 19.71
N VAL A 205 11.81 -1.13 18.39
CA VAL A 205 10.64 -1.75 17.72
C VAL A 205 10.70 -3.27 17.85
N VAL A 206 11.86 -3.88 17.56
CA VAL A 206 12.09 -5.33 17.71
C VAL A 206 11.79 -5.79 19.14
N LYS A 207 12.23 -5.03 20.14
CA LYS A 207 11.95 -5.33 21.56
C LYS A 207 10.45 -5.30 21.86
N CYS A 208 9.71 -4.30 21.35
CA CYS A 208 8.27 -4.22 21.52
C CYS A 208 7.54 -5.41 20.87
N VAL A 209 7.91 -5.77 19.62
CA VAL A 209 7.32 -6.91 18.90
C VAL A 209 7.62 -8.21 19.63
N ARG A 210 8.87 -8.45 20.00
CA ARG A 210 9.28 -9.67 20.73
C ARG A 210 8.51 -9.82 22.05
N ASN A 211 8.37 -8.76 22.81
CA ASN A 211 7.62 -8.79 24.05
C ASN A 211 6.14 -9.09 23.83
N ALA A 212 5.53 -8.46 22.82
CA ALA A 212 4.12 -8.68 22.50
C ALA A 212 3.86 -10.14 22.09
N ILE A 213 4.65 -10.69 21.18
CA ILE A 213 4.51 -12.09 20.72
C ILE A 213 4.76 -13.07 21.86
N ARG A 214 5.80 -12.85 22.67
CA ARG A 214 6.09 -13.69 23.84
C ARG A 214 4.91 -13.73 24.83
N THR A 215 4.26 -12.59 25.07
CA THR A 215 3.10 -12.49 25.95
C THR A 215 1.86 -13.16 25.35
N ALA A 216 1.64 -13.01 24.05
CA ALA A 216 0.49 -13.60 23.35
C ALA A 216 0.66 -15.11 23.13
N GLY A 217 1.90 -15.61 23.00
CA GLY A 217 2.23 -17.00 22.71
C GLY A 217 1.89 -17.44 21.28
N ASP A 218 1.32 -16.58 20.44
CA ASP A 218 0.89 -16.92 19.08
C ASP A 218 0.87 -15.67 18.20
N VAL A 219 1.44 -15.77 17.02
CA VAL A 219 1.49 -14.73 15.97
C VAL A 219 0.07 -14.38 15.46
N ARG A 220 -0.86 -15.35 15.50
CA ARG A 220 -2.26 -15.17 15.06
C ARG A 220 -2.99 -14.10 15.86
N LYS A 221 -2.73 -14.02 17.14
CA LYS A 221 -3.48 -13.13 18.05
C LYS A 221 -3.26 -11.65 17.77
N GLY A 222 -2.17 -11.29 17.08
CA GLY A 222 -1.88 -9.92 16.68
C GLY A 222 -1.91 -8.91 17.83
N PRO A 223 -1.18 -9.16 18.94
CA PRO A 223 -1.28 -8.31 20.11
C PRO A 223 -0.81 -6.88 19.77
N ALA A 224 -1.46 -5.89 20.39
CA ALA A 224 -0.97 -4.53 20.35
C ALA A 224 0.42 -4.43 20.98
N LEU A 225 1.30 -3.68 20.34
CA LEU A 225 2.65 -3.44 20.86
C LEU A 225 2.59 -2.48 22.04
N SER A 226 3.22 -2.85 23.13
CA SER A 226 3.40 -2.01 24.33
C SER A 226 4.81 -1.42 24.38
N GLY A 227 4.99 -0.35 25.14
CA GLY A 227 6.30 0.30 25.31
C GLY A 227 6.68 1.24 24.16
N LEU A 228 5.77 1.52 23.22
CA LEU A 228 5.97 2.53 22.20
C LEU A 228 5.92 3.95 22.80
N PRO A 229 6.62 4.94 22.22
CA PRO A 229 6.52 6.34 22.61
C PRO A 229 5.09 6.84 22.63
N LYS A 230 4.76 7.73 23.57
CA LYS A 230 3.41 8.33 23.67
C LYS A 230 3.00 8.98 22.36
N GLY A 231 1.78 8.70 21.90
CA GLY A 231 1.26 9.19 20.61
C GLY A 231 1.67 8.35 19.41
N SER A 232 2.39 7.25 19.60
CA SER A 232 2.63 6.27 18.53
C SER A 232 1.32 5.62 18.09
N ARG A 233 1.26 5.29 16.81
CA ARG A 233 0.16 4.56 16.18
C ARG A 233 0.71 3.27 15.60
N GLN A 234 -0.10 2.25 15.58
CA GLN A 234 0.30 0.94 15.08
C GLN A 234 -0.84 0.28 14.30
N ALA A 235 -0.48 -0.57 13.38
CA ALA A 235 -1.39 -1.46 12.68
C ALA A 235 -0.68 -2.79 12.44
N SER A 236 -1.43 -3.86 12.28
CA SER A 236 -0.85 -5.15 11.91
C SER A 236 -1.65 -5.81 10.80
N LEU A 237 -1.01 -6.74 10.10
CA LEU A 237 -1.59 -7.56 9.04
C LEU A 237 -0.99 -8.97 9.15
N LEU A 238 -1.85 -9.97 9.27
CA LEU A 238 -1.47 -11.38 9.23
C LEU A 238 -1.57 -11.89 7.79
N VAL A 239 -0.61 -12.69 7.37
CA VAL A 239 -0.69 -13.49 6.13
C VAL A 239 -0.41 -14.95 6.43
N GLU A 240 -1.04 -15.85 5.69
CA GLU A 240 -0.75 -17.27 5.70
C GLU A 240 0.06 -17.62 4.45
N LYS A 241 1.31 -18.02 4.63
CA LYS A 241 2.19 -18.44 3.54
C LYS A 241 1.91 -19.89 3.19
N ARG A 242 1.50 -20.17 1.95
CA ARG A 242 1.26 -21.52 1.42
C ARG A 242 2.25 -21.86 0.32
N PRO A 243 2.57 -23.16 0.16
CA PRO A 243 3.43 -23.63 -0.92
C PRO A 243 3.03 -23.16 -2.30
#